data_97830b94dff7a0da6ba99339cd0d64c7
#
_entry.id   97830b94dff7a0da6ba99339cd0d64c7
#
_cell.length_a   1.000
_cell.length_b   1.000
_cell.length_c   1.000
_cell.angle_alpha   90.00
_cell.angle_beta   90.00
_cell.angle_gamma   90.00
#
_symmetry.space_group_name_H-M   'P 1'
#
loop_
_entity.id
_entity.type
_entity.pdbx_description
1 polymer ?
#
loop_
_entity_poly.entity_id
_entity_poly.type
_entity_poly.pdbx_seq_one_letter_code
_entity_poly.pdbx_strand_id
1 'polypeptide(L)'
;ERGKNVQNRRRDLKAINQDHIVNEDSNYCFGEGGAGTYSDGKLYTRSLKRGDVRRIFENLVFHGATDQILVDAHPHIGTNKLPKVVQNIRETILNHGGEIHFETRVTDFIIKNNKIQAIQLQNGEEITVEKVILATGHSARDIFYLLHKKQIALEAKSFAMGVRVEHPQHIIDSIQYHCSGKRPDLLPAASYGLVQQVNDRGVYSFCMCPGGFIVPAATANGEVVVNGMSPSKRNNLYANSGIVVEINVDIDLHKYEPFGPLKGLEYQKNLEKLAFTAGGRSQSAPAQRLTDFVEGKLSASLNDTSYQPGLNSAPLHSLLPKLIGSRLRKGFQAFGQKMKGYYTEEANIVGVESRTSSPVNIPRNERLEHPEIFNLFPCGEGGGYAGGIVSAAMDGERCAEAATKVIKC
;
A
#
# COMPACT_ATOMS: atom_id res chain seq x y z
N GLU A 1 -9.64 12.21 10.37
CA GLU A 1 -9.62 10.86 9.76
C GLU A 1 -11.03 10.46 9.34
N ARG A 2 -11.19 10.05 8.05
CA ARG A 2 -12.48 9.62 7.52
C ARG A 2 -12.99 8.32 8.12
N GLY A 3 -12.08 7.43 8.47
CA GLY A 3 -12.41 6.11 8.98
C GLY A 3 -12.47 6.06 10.50
N LYS A 4 -12.61 4.83 10.99
CA LYS A 4 -12.78 4.54 12.41
C LYS A 4 -11.45 4.36 13.13
N ASN A 5 -11.48 4.40 14.45
CA ASN A 5 -10.34 4.02 15.28
C ASN A 5 -9.99 2.53 15.10
N VAL A 6 -8.80 2.11 15.53
CA VAL A 6 -8.28 0.75 15.31
C VAL A 6 -9.19 -0.37 15.83
N GLN A 7 -9.93 -0.15 16.91
CA GLN A 7 -10.84 -1.17 17.46
C GLN A 7 -12.08 -1.35 16.57
N ASN A 8 -12.73 -0.24 16.21
CA ASN A 8 -13.98 -0.27 15.43
C ASN A 8 -13.73 -0.63 13.97
N ARG A 9 -12.58 -0.23 13.39
CA ARG A 9 -12.16 -0.59 12.04
C ARG A 9 -12.11 -2.11 11.81
N ARG A 10 -11.84 -2.92 12.84
CA ARG A 10 -11.83 -4.39 12.73
C ARG A 10 -13.15 -4.97 12.21
N ARG A 11 -14.28 -4.33 12.48
CA ARG A 11 -15.60 -4.78 11.97
C ARG A 11 -15.69 -4.63 10.46
N ASP A 12 -15.19 -3.51 9.93
CA ASP A 12 -15.17 -3.25 8.48
C ASP A 12 -14.19 -4.18 7.77
N LEU A 13 -13.04 -4.47 8.40
CA LEU A 13 -12.08 -5.46 7.89
C LEU A 13 -12.66 -6.89 7.90
N LYS A 14 -13.47 -7.23 8.86
CA LYS A 14 -14.20 -8.51 8.87
C LYS A 14 -15.22 -8.54 7.74
N ALA A 15 -15.99 -7.47 7.55
CA ALA A 15 -17.03 -7.38 6.52
C ALA A 15 -16.47 -7.53 5.10
N ILE A 16 -15.34 -6.90 4.78
CA ILE A 16 -14.72 -7.06 3.44
C ILE A 16 -14.19 -8.48 3.21
N ASN A 17 -13.68 -9.15 4.27
CA ASN A 17 -13.13 -10.50 4.16
C ASN A 17 -14.22 -11.59 4.10
N GLN A 18 -15.32 -11.45 4.82
CA GLN A 18 -16.33 -12.49 4.98
C GLN A 18 -17.61 -12.23 4.18
N ASP A 19 -18.02 -10.96 4.12
CA ASP A 19 -19.30 -10.56 3.54
C ASP A 19 -19.13 -9.83 2.20
N HIS A 20 -17.89 -9.63 1.74
CA HIS A 20 -17.53 -8.90 0.51
C HIS A 20 -18.01 -7.44 0.50
N ILE A 21 -18.22 -6.84 1.67
CA ILE A 21 -18.71 -5.47 1.82
C ILE A 21 -17.52 -4.52 2.02
N VAL A 22 -17.37 -3.56 1.12
CA VAL A 22 -16.36 -2.50 1.21
C VAL A 22 -17.00 -1.28 1.88
N ASN A 23 -16.50 -0.91 3.05
CA ASN A 23 -16.78 0.40 3.62
C ASN A 23 -15.80 1.43 3.03
N GLU A 24 -16.30 2.37 2.23
CA GLU A 24 -15.45 3.31 1.48
C GLU A 24 -14.72 4.32 2.37
N ASP A 25 -15.17 4.53 3.60
CA ASP A 25 -14.51 5.41 4.56
C ASP A 25 -13.69 4.66 5.62
N SER A 26 -13.88 3.32 5.79
CA SER A 26 -13.17 2.54 6.80
C SER A 26 -12.84 1.13 6.28
N ASN A 27 -11.57 0.90 5.94
CA ASN A 27 -11.10 -0.33 5.29
C ASN A 27 -9.60 -0.55 5.55
N TYR A 28 -8.89 -1.35 4.75
CA TYR A 28 -7.44 -1.54 4.92
C TYR A 28 -6.59 -0.30 4.65
N CYS A 29 -7.10 0.69 3.91
CA CYS A 29 -6.37 1.92 3.59
C CYS A 29 -6.80 3.11 4.47
N PHE A 30 -8.07 3.16 4.88
CA PHE A 30 -8.65 4.26 5.66
C PHE A 30 -9.01 3.81 7.07
N GLY A 31 -8.89 4.71 8.01
CA GLY A 31 -9.02 4.52 9.44
C GLY A 31 -7.70 4.79 10.15
N GLU A 32 -7.71 4.84 11.46
CA GLU A 32 -6.60 5.20 12.32
C GLU A 32 -5.30 4.48 11.94
N GLY A 33 -4.23 5.26 11.70
CA GLY A 33 -2.91 4.77 11.27
C GLY A 33 -2.83 4.33 9.80
N GLY A 34 -3.92 4.49 9.02
CA GLY A 34 -3.94 4.23 7.58
C GLY A 34 -3.63 2.77 7.20
N ALA A 35 -3.07 2.57 6.01
CA ALA A 35 -2.70 1.25 5.49
C ALA A 35 -1.58 0.56 6.30
N GLY A 36 -0.75 1.33 7.00
CA GLY A 36 0.32 0.82 7.84
C GLY A 36 -0.15 -0.02 9.02
N THR A 37 -1.29 0.31 9.61
CA THR A 37 -1.82 -0.32 10.85
C THR A 37 -2.00 -1.83 10.73
N TYR A 38 -2.47 -2.31 9.58
CA TYR A 38 -2.72 -3.72 9.31
C TYR A 38 -1.79 -4.27 8.23
N SER A 39 -0.55 -3.76 8.15
CA SER A 39 0.50 -4.26 7.26
C SER A 39 1.40 -5.28 7.98
N ASP A 40 2.39 -5.85 7.29
CA ASP A 40 3.48 -6.60 7.91
C ASP A 40 4.27 -5.76 8.94
N GLY A 41 4.20 -4.44 8.81
CA GLY A 41 4.93 -3.54 9.71
C GLY A 41 6.42 -3.52 9.49
N LYS A 42 6.87 -3.68 8.23
CA LYS A 42 8.27 -3.54 7.86
C LYS A 42 8.75 -2.12 8.13
N LEU A 43 9.89 -2.03 8.81
CA LEU A 43 10.51 -0.76 9.19
C LEU A 43 11.78 -0.46 8.39
N TYR A 44 12.22 -1.38 7.55
CA TYR A 44 13.38 -1.14 6.68
C TYR A 44 13.09 -0.02 5.68
N THR A 45 14.01 0.93 5.58
CA THR A 45 13.94 2.03 4.60
C THR A 45 15.30 2.29 3.98
N ARG A 46 15.32 2.67 2.70
CA ARG A 46 16.52 3.17 2.00
C ARG A 46 16.67 4.69 2.13
N SER A 47 15.71 5.38 2.72
CA SER A 47 15.64 6.84 2.80
C SER A 47 16.43 7.41 3.99
N LEU A 48 17.61 6.87 4.30
CA LEU A 48 18.42 7.23 5.48
C LEU A 48 18.82 8.71 5.54
N LYS A 49 18.88 9.39 4.39
CA LYS A 49 19.26 10.82 4.31
C LYS A 49 18.10 11.79 4.58
N ARG A 50 16.87 11.29 4.74
CA ARG A 50 15.66 12.14 4.86
C ARG A 50 15.23 12.44 6.29
N GLY A 51 15.85 11.85 7.28
CA GLY A 51 15.52 12.04 8.69
C GLY A 51 16.24 11.03 9.59
N ASP A 52 15.97 11.07 10.88
CA ASP A 52 16.56 10.18 11.87
C ASP A 52 15.71 8.90 12.02
N VAL A 53 16.15 7.83 11.38
CA VAL A 53 15.50 6.52 11.45
C VAL A 53 15.50 5.96 12.88
N ARG A 54 16.59 6.19 13.61
CA ARG A 54 16.74 5.69 14.99
C ARG A 54 15.68 6.32 15.90
N ARG A 55 15.47 7.62 15.79
CA ARG A 55 14.43 8.35 16.53
C ARG A 55 13.03 7.80 16.25
N ILE A 56 12.71 7.45 14.98
CA ILE A 56 11.44 6.83 14.66
C ILE A 56 11.28 5.47 15.36
N PHE A 57 12.33 4.63 15.37
CA PHE A 57 12.29 3.34 16.06
C PHE A 57 12.10 3.51 17.58
N GLU A 58 12.81 4.44 18.20
CA GLU A 58 12.67 4.76 19.62
C GLU A 58 11.27 5.25 19.95
N ASN A 59 10.67 6.07 19.10
CA ASN A 59 9.26 6.49 19.24
C ASN A 59 8.29 5.29 19.15
N LEU A 60 8.52 4.36 18.23
CA LEU A 60 7.68 3.16 18.14
C LEU A 60 7.84 2.26 19.37
N VAL A 61 9.06 2.10 19.90
CA VAL A 61 9.31 1.35 21.14
C VAL A 61 8.67 2.02 22.34
N PHE A 62 8.79 3.33 22.47
CA PHE A 62 8.10 4.11 23.50
C PHE A 62 6.58 3.88 23.50
N HIS A 63 5.99 3.69 22.31
CA HIS A 63 4.57 3.40 22.15
C HIS A 63 4.23 1.89 22.15
N GLY A 64 5.17 1.02 22.56
CA GLY A 64 4.91 -0.40 22.82
C GLY A 64 5.30 -1.37 21.69
N ALA A 65 6.10 -0.94 20.72
CA ALA A 65 6.79 -1.88 19.85
C ALA A 65 7.89 -2.60 20.62
N THR A 66 8.31 -3.78 20.14
CA THR A 66 9.44 -4.50 20.74
C THR A 66 10.75 -3.74 20.54
N ASP A 67 11.63 -3.75 21.54
CA ASP A 67 12.97 -3.16 21.49
C ASP A 67 13.89 -3.85 20.48
N GLN A 68 13.60 -5.09 20.10
CA GLN A 68 14.31 -5.81 19.04
C GLN A 68 14.36 -5.03 17.72
N ILE A 69 13.37 -4.18 17.40
CA ILE A 69 13.43 -3.35 16.18
C ILE A 69 14.60 -2.38 16.14
N LEU A 70 15.22 -2.10 17.30
CA LEU A 70 16.39 -1.23 17.42
C LEU A 70 17.69 -1.90 16.98
N VAL A 71 17.74 -3.23 16.93
CA VAL A 71 18.94 -4.04 16.65
C VAL A 71 18.80 -4.95 15.43
N ASP A 72 17.59 -5.28 15.02
CA ASP A 72 17.34 -6.15 13.87
C ASP A 72 17.78 -5.48 12.55
N ALA A 73 18.43 -6.25 11.67
CA ALA A 73 18.80 -5.76 10.33
C ALA A 73 17.58 -5.50 9.41
N HIS A 74 16.51 -6.25 9.62
CA HIS A 74 15.24 -6.12 8.88
C HIS A 74 14.05 -6.08 9.85
N PRO A 75 13.92 -4.98 10.64
CA PRO A 75 12.95 -4.89 11.70
C PRO A 75 11.51 -4.88 11.17
N HIS A 76 10.61 -5.52 11.92
CA HIS A 76 9.18 -5.50 11.67
C HIS A 76 8.39 -5.62 12.97
N ILE A 77 7.14 -5.18 12.97
CA ILE A 77 6.27 -5.22 14.16
C ILE A 77 5.19 -6.31 14.03
N GLY A 78 4.60 -6.43 12.86
CA GLY A 78 3.53 -7.37 12.55
C GLY A 78 2.12 -6.80 12.75
N THR A 79 1.20 -7.25 11.88
CA THR A 79 -0.18 -6.75 11.79
C THR A 79 -1.00 -6.90 13.08
N ASN A 80 -0.64 -7.84 13.94
CA ASN A 80 -1.33 -8.09 15.23
C ASN A 80 -0.86 -7.16 16.36
N LYS A 81 0.32 -6.55 16.27
CA LYS A 81 0.89 -5.65 17.29
C LYS A 81 0.75 -4.17 16.93
N LEU A 82 0.86 -3.81 15.66
CA LEU A 82 0.75 -2.43 15.18
C LEU A 82 -0.50 -1.67 15.68
N PRO A 83 -1.72 -2.28 15.71
CA PRO A 83 -2.89 -1.56 16.20
C PRO A 83 -2.76 -1.03 17.64
N LYS A 84 -2.02 -1.74 18.52
CA LYS A 84 -1.80 -1.26 19.89
C LYS A 84 -0.79 -0.11 19.92
N VAL A 85 0.26 -0.17 19.10
CA VAL A 85 1.23 0.93 18.97
C VAL A 85 0.53 2.21 18.47
N VAL A 86 -0.30 2.09 17.44
CA VAL A 86 -1.07 3.22 16.89
C VAL A 86 -2.04 3.79 17.94
N GLN A 87 -2.73 2.93 18.70
CA GLN A 87 -3.58 3.38 19.81
C GLN A 87 -2.78 4.17 20.86
N ASN A 88 -1.60 3.68 21.25
CA ASN A 88 -0.77 4.37 22.25
C ASN A 88 -0.28 5.73 21.75
N ILE A 89 0.04 5.85 20.44
CA ILE A 89 0.36 7.15 19.81
C ILE A 89 -0.83 8.10 19.92
N ARG A 90 -2.06 7.64 19.62
CA ARG A 90 -3.27 8.45 19.80
C ARG A 90 -3.41 8.94 21.23
N GLU A 91 -3.26 8.05 22.22
CA GLU A 91 -3.37 8.39 23.62
C GLU A 91 -2.35 9.47 24.02
N THR A 92 -1.13 9.38 23.51
CA THR A 92 -0.10 10.41 23.70
C THR A 92 -0.53 11.76 23.13
N ILE A 93 -1.08 11.81 21.91
CA ILE A 93 -1.57 13.05 21.28
C ILE A 93 -2.68 13.68 22.13
N LEU A 94 -3.67 12.90 22.55
CA LEU A 94 -4.79 13.38 23.37
C LEU A 94 -4.32 13.89 24.74
N ASN A 95 -3.41 13.17 25.39
CA ASN A 95 -2.86 13.56 26.70
C ASN A 95 -2.04 14.85 26.65
N HIS A 96 -1.59 15.27 25.46
CA HIS A 96 -0.85 16.52 25.26
C HIS A 96 -1.73 17.64 24.64
N GLY A 97 -3.06 17.52 24.72
CA GLY A 97 -4.01 18.54 24.27
C GLY A 97 -4.29 18.54 22.76
N GLY A 98 -3.84 17.52 22.03
CA GLY A 98 -4.23 17.33 20.64
C GLY A 98 -5.66 16.78 20.53
N GLU A 99 -6.28 16.98 19.38
CA GLU A 99 -7.62 16.46 19.08
C GLU A 99 -7.55 15.47 17.93
N ILE A 100 -8.40 14.43 17.95
CA ILE A 100 -8.52 13.45 16.87
C ILE A 100 -10.00 13.22 16.58
N HIS A 101 -10.41 13.51 15.35
CA HIS A 101 -11.78 13.34 14.87
C HIS A 101 -11.84 12.15 13.92
N PHE A 102 -12.50 11.07 14.33
CA PHE A 102 -12.79 9.89 13.51
C PHE A 102 -14.13 10.05 12.78
N GLU A 103 -14.33 9.24 11.73
CA GLU A 103 -15.53 9.26 10.89
C GLU A 103 -15.81 10.70 10.34
N THR A 104 -14.73 11.44 10.12
CA THR A 104 -14.73 12.86 9.74
C THR A 104 -13.95 13.02 8.44
N ARG A 105 -14.67 13.06 7.33
CA ARG A 105 -14.08 13.21 5.99
C ARG A 105 -14.07 14.67 5.57
N VAL A 106 -12.88 15.14 5.16
CA VAL A 106 -12.73 16.45 4.49
C VAL A 106 -13.23 16.34 3.05
N THR A 107 -14.13 17.22 2.66
CA THR A 107 -14.77 17.25 1.34
C THR A 107 -14.40 18.47 0.52
N ASP A 108 -13.92 19.55 1.15
CA ASP A 108 -13.46 20.73 0.44
C ASP A 108 -12.41 21.53 1.22
N PHE A 109 -11.69 22.39 0.50
CA PHE A 109 -10.78 23.42 1.03
C PHE A 109 -11.31 24.80 0.66
N ILE A 110 -11.57 25.63 1.67
CA ILE A 110 -11.96 27.03 1.48
C ILE A 110 -10.70 27.86 1.31
N ILE A 111 -10.41 28.26 0.09
CA ILE A 111 -9.17 28.94 -0.28
C ILE A 111 -9.46 30.41 -0.60
N LYS A 112 -8.67 31.31 0.01
CA LYS A 112 -8.71 32.75 -0.27
C LYS A 112 -7.27 33.27 -0.32
N ASN A 113 -6.94 34.05 -1.33
CA ASN A 113 -5.61 34.62 -1.53
C ASN A 113 -4.48 33.57 -1.45
N ASN A 114 -4.65 32.45 -2.19
CA ASN A 114 -3.71 31.33 -2.22
C ASN A 114 -3.39 30.70 -0.85
N LYS A 115 -4.34 30.78 0.09
CA LYS A 115 -4.21 30.22 1.42
C LYS A 115 -5.52 29.54 1.83
N ILE A 116 -5.42 28.32 2.39
CA ILE A 116 -6.56 27.63 2.97
C ILE A 116 -6.96 28.36 4.25
N GLN A 117 -8.22 28.81 4.31
CA GLN A 117 -8.80 29.48 5.48
C GLN A 117 -9.54 28.48 6.37
N ALA A 118 -10.20 27.49 5.74
CA ALA A 118 -10.95 26.45 6.43
C ALA A 118 -10.95 25.16 5.60
N ILE A 119 -11.20 24.06 6.27
CA ILE A 119 -11.55 22.77 5.67
C ILE A 119 -13.04 22.51 5.86
N GLN A 120 -13.72 22.01 4.84
CA GLN A 120 -15.12 21.63 4.93
C GLN A 120 -15.22 20.12 5.15
N LEU A 121 -16.09 19.72 6.05
CA LEU A 121 -16.37 18.33 6.39
C LEU A 121 -17.61 17.80 5.64
N GLN A 122 -17.76 16.49 5.60
CA GLN A 122 -18.89 15.82 4.93
C GLN A 122 -20.28 16.19 5.49
N ASN A 123 -20.36 16.65 6.74
CA ASN A 123 -21.59 17.13 7.38
C ASN A 123 -21.88 18.60 7.10
N GLY A 124 -21.04 19.28 6.31
CA GLY A 124 -21.14 20.70 5.97
C GLY A 124 -20.47 21.63 6.97
N GLU A 125 -19.95 21.14 8.08
CA GLU A 125 -19.20 21.92 9.05
C GLU A 125 -17.87 22.43 8.47
N GLU A 126 -17.46 23.63 8.85
CA GLU A 126 -16.19 24.23 8.46
C GLU A 126 -15.28 24.39 9.68
N ILE A 127 -14.05 23.93 9.56
CA ILE A 127 -13.01 24.11 10.58
C ILE A 127 -12.01 25.13 10.05
N THR A 128 -11.89 26.28 10.73
CA THR A 128 -10.86 27.29 10.43
C THR A 128 -9.48 26.73 10.73
N VAL A 129 -8.53 26.95 9.83
CA VAL A 129 -7.16 26.43 9.95
C VAL A 129 -6.11 27.49 9.61
N GLU A 130 -4.98 27.46 10.29
CA GLU A 130 -3.82 28.28 9.96
C GLU A 130 -2.86 27.56 9.03
N LYS A 131 -2.65 26.26 9.24
CA LYS A 131 -1.76 25.38 8.48
C LYS A 131 -2.44 24.02 8.26
N VAL A 132 -2.19 23.40 7.11
CA VAL A 132 -2.73 22.09 6.75
C VAL A 132 -1.59 21.16 6.35
N ILE A 133 -1.36 20.10 7.12
CA ILE A 133 -0.51 18.98 6.71
C ILE A 133 -1.42 17.94 6.09
N LEU A 134 -1.29 17.73 4.77
CA LEU A 134 -2.13 16.82 4.01
C LEU A 134 -1.47 15.44 3.92
N ALA A 135 -1.84 14.54 4.83
CA ALA A 135 -1.25 13.20 5.01
C ALA A 135 -2.27 12.08 4.78
N THR A 136 -3.10 12.19 3.75
CA THR A 136 -4.28 11.33 3.49
C THR A 136 -3.96 9.96 2.89
N GLY A 137 -2.69 9.66 2.57
CA GLY A 137 -2.29 8.46 1.87
C GLY A 137 -2.68 8.48 0.38
N HIS A 138 -2.12 7.53 -0.38
CA HIS A 138 -2.31 7.52 -1.84
C HIS A 138 -3.63 6.89 -2.30
N SER A 139 -4.39 6.25 -1.41
CA SER A 139 -5.70 5.70 -1.73
C SER A 139 -6.84 6.71 -1.63
N ALA A 140 -6.61 7.90 -1.07
CA ALA A 140 -7.58 8.99 -0.97
C ALA A 140 -7.76 9.71 -2.32
N ARG A 141 -8.32 9.00 -3.30
CA ARG A 141 -8.51 9.46 -4.69
C ARG A 141 -9.37 10.71 -4.78
N ASP A 142 -10.37 10.82 -3.93
CA ASP A 142 -11.24 11.99 -3.81
C ASP A 142 -10.46 13.28 -3.52
N ILE A 143 -9.40 13.21 -2.73
CA ILE A 143 -8.52 14.35 -2.47
C ILE A 143 -7.78 14.77 -3.75
N PHE A 144 -7.25 13.83 -4.53
CA PHE A 144 -6.61 14.17 -5.81
C PHE A 144 -7.61 14.76 -6.81
N TYR A 145 -8.83 14.22 -6.91
CA TYR A 145 -9.90 14.81 -7.73
C TYR A 145 -10.29 16.21 -7.23
N LEU A 146 -10.38 16.42 -5.93
CA LEU A 146 -10.68 17.71 -5.33
C LEU A 146 -9.61 18.76 -5.68
N LEU A 147 -8.34 18.43 -5.49
CA LEU A 147 -7.22 19.32 -5.82
C LEU A 147 -7.21 19.65 -7.32
N HIS A 148 -7.38 18.65 -8.16
CA HIS A 148 -7.45 18.84 -9.62
C HIS A 148 -8.63 19.72 -10.05
N LYS A 149 -9.82 19.50 -9.48
CA LYS A 149 -11.02 20.32 -9.72
C LYS A 149 -10.81 21.78 -9.33
N LYS A 150 -10.05 22.01 -8.24
CA LYS A 150 -9.69 23.37 -7.78
C LYS A 150 -8.50 23.95 -8.54
N GLN A 151 -8.00 23.28 -9.57
CA GLN A 151 -6.85 23.71 -10.38
C GLN A 151 -5.57 23.91 -9.52
N ILE A 152 -5.44 23.19 -8.40
CA ILE A 152 -4.23 23.14 -7.60
C ILE A 152 -3.25 22.18 -8.28
N ALA A 153 -2.00 22.60 -8.44
CA ALA A 153 -1.00 21.85 -9.19
C ALA A 153 -0.80 20.41 -8.64
N LEU A 154 -0.85 19.46 -9.57
CA LEU A 154 -0.55 18.04 -9.35
C LEU A 154 0.37 17.57 -10.47
N GLU A 155 1.16 16.54 -10.22
CA GLU A 155 2.05 15.92 -11.19
C GLU A 155 1.76 14.43 -11.30
N ALA A 156 1.76 13.90 -12.53
CA ALA A 156 1.72 12.45 -12.73
C ALA A 156 3.05 11.84 -12.25
N LYS A 157 3.00 10.71 -11.58
CA LYS A 157 4.17 10.04 -11.04
C LYS A 157 4.21 8.57 -11.46
N SER A 158 5.35 8.12 -11.94
CA SER A 158 5.59 6.72 -12.26
C SER A 158 5.44 5.82 -11.01
N PHE A 159 4.91 4.63 -11.22
CA PHE A 159 4.57 3.67 -10.17
C PHE A 159 4.78 2.24 -10.68
N ALA A 160 4.32 1.23 -9.95
CA ALA A 160 4.38 -0.14 -10.43
C ALA A 160 3.05 -0.86 -10.17
N MET A 161 2.71 -1.82 -11.02
CA MET A 161 1.51 -2.63 -10.92
C MET A 161 1.79 -4.08 -11.33
N GLY A 162 0.99 -5.00 -10.81
CA GLY A 162 1.12 -6.39 -11.17
C GLY A 162 0.11 -7.29 -10.46
N VAL A 163 0.63 -8.37 -9.93
CA VAL A 163 -0.12 -9.42 -9.26
C VAL A 163 0.54 -9.77 -7.93
N ARG A 164 -0.17 -10.50 -7.08
CA ARG A 164 0.42 -11.11 -5.91
C ARG A 164 0.61 -12.60 -6.15
N VAL A 165 1.82 -13.11 -5.91
CA VAL A 165 2.10 -14.55 -5.95
C VAL A 165 2.06 -15.10 -4.53
N GLU A 166 1.43 -16.24 -4.35
CA GLU A 166 1.36 -16.96 -3.09
C GLU A 166 1.92 -18.37 -3.27
N HIS A 167 2.91 -18.69 -2.45
CA HIS A 167 3.52 -20.02 -2.35
C HIS A 167 3.23 -20.64 -0.99
N PRO A 168 3.15 -21.98 -0.86
CA PRO A 168 3.35 -22.63 0.42
C PRO A 168 4.69 -22.18 1.04
N GLN A 169 4.69 -21.74 2.32
CA GLN A 169 5.89 -21.19 2.97
C GLN A 169 7.05 -22.22 2.98
N HIS A 170 6.76 -23.51 3.12
CA HIS A 170 7.78 -24.55 3.18
C HIS A 170 8.61 -24.65 1.89
N ILE A 171 8.03 -24.31 0.73
CA ILE A 171 8.76 -24.26 -0.54
C ILE A 171 9.82 -23.16 -0.47
N ILE A 172 9.42 -21.96 -0.03
CA ILE A 172 10.34 -20.84 0.10
C ILE A 172 11.42 -21.10 1.17
N ASP A 173 11.04 -21.73 2.28
CA ASP A 173 11.98 -22.15 3.34
C ASP A 173 13.01 -23.14 2.77
N SER A 174 12.56 -24.17 2.07
CA SER A 174 13.42 -25.17 1.46
C SER A 174 14.44 -24.58 0.48
N ILE A 175 13.98 -23.65 -0.36
CA ILE A 175 14.84 -23.00 -1.35
C ILE A 175 15.88 -22.11 -0.67
N GLN A 176 15.46 -21.28 0.27
CA GLN A 176 16.33 -20.27 0.89
C GLN A 176 17.31 -20.86 1.91
N TYR A 177 16.88 -21.88 2.63
CA TYR A 177 17.71 -22.54 3.65
C TYR A 177 18.39 -23.81 3.16
N HIS A 178 18.16 -24.20 1.89
CA HIS A 178 18.74 -25.43 1.30
C HIS A 178 18.46 -26.67 2.16
N CYS A 179 17.26 -26.76 2.75
CA CYS A 179 16.85 -27.86 3.61
C CYS A 179 15.77 -28.71 2.94
N SER A 180 15.81 -30.02 3.14
CA SER A 180 14.73 -30.93 2.79
C SER A 180 13.77 -31.08 3.95
N GLY A 181 12.48 -30.78 3.73
CA GLY A 181 11.45 -30.91 4.76
C GLY A 181 11.22 -29.64 5.60
N LYS A 182 10.97 -29.80 6.90
CA LYS A 182 10.64 -28.69 7.78
C LYS A 182 11.87 -27.82 8.04
N ARG A 183 11.67 -26.49 7.98
CA ARG A 183 12.65 -25.49 8.40
C ARG A 183 13.10 -25.74 9.85
N PRO A 184 14.40 -25.60 10.18
CA PRO A 184 14.88 -25.60 11.57
C PRO A 184 14.14 -24.60 12.45
N ASP A 185 13.75 -24.99 13.64
CA ASP A 185 12.87 -24.19 14.52
C ASP A 185 13.48 -22.83 14.93
N LEU A 186 14.81 -22.70 14.92
CA LEU A 186 15.53 -21.45 15.22
C LEU A 186 15.52 -20.45 14.04
N LEU A 187 15.20 -20.89 12.84
CA LEU A 187 15.18 -20.01 11.67
C LEU A 187 13.80 -19.37 11.49
N PRO A 188 13.73 -18.07 11.15
CA PRO A 188 12.46 -17.42 10.83
C PRO A 188 11.88 -17.95 9.52
N ALA A 189 10.62 -17.63 9.22
CA ALA A 189 10.07 -17.87 7.89
C ALA A 189 10.92 -17.17 6.82
N ALA A 190 11.35 -17.92 5.81
CA ALA A 190 12.25 -17.42 4.77
C ALA A 190 11.58 -16.36 3.92
N SER A 191 12.35 -15.35 3.55
CA SER A 191 11.95 -14.27 2.65
C SER A 191 12.85 -14.22 1.42
N TYR A 192 12.42 -13.52 0.38
CA TYR A 192 13.21 -13.31 -0.84
C TYR A 192 13.05 -11.90 -1.40
N GLY A 193 14.04 -11.48 -2.17
CA GLY A 193 14.00 -10.29 -3.00
C GLY A 193 14.42 -10.64 -4.42
N LEU A 194 13.53 -10.44 -5.39
CA LEU A 194 13.77 -10.78 -6.80
C LEU A 194 13.60 -9.55 -7.68
N VAL A 195 14.49 -9.39 -8.64
CA VAL A 195 14.44 -8.33 -9.64
C VAL A 195 14.95 -8.85 -10.98
N GLN A 196 14.29 -8.44 -12.06
CA GLN A 196 14.68 -8.75 -13.43
C GLN A 196 14.33 -7.58 -14.35
N GLN A 197 15.25 -7.19 -15.21
CA GLN A 197 14.94 -6.29 -16.32
C GLN A 197 14.32 -7.09 -17.47
N VAL A 198 13.15 -6.65 -17.93
CA VAL A 198 12.41 -7.25 -19.04
C VAL A 198 11.97 -6.18 -20.01
N ASN A 199 12.53 -6.15 -21.22
CA ASN A 199 12.20 -5.16 -22.25
C ASN A 199 12.19 -3.73 -21.68
N ASP A 200 13.31 -3.29 -21.12
CA ASP A 200 13.56 -1.96 -20.57
C ASP A 200 12.67 -1.52 -19.40
N ARG A 201 12.02 -2.48 -18.71
CA ARG A 201 11.27 -2.22 -17.46
C ARG A 201 11.68 -3.19 -16.38
N GLY A 202 11.73 -2.69 -15.16
CA GLY A 202 11.93 -3.52 -13.98
C GLY A 202 10.70 -4.39 -13.69
N VAL A 203 10.94 -5.68 -13.47
CA VAL A 203 9.99 -6.61 -12.86
C VAL A 203 10.59 -7.03 -11.54
N TYR A 204 9.88 -6.83 -10.42
CA TYR A 204 10.46 -7.08 -9.10
C TYR A 204 9.44 -7.51 -8.05
N SER A 205 9.96 -8.17 -7.03
CA SER A 205 9.18 -8.49 -5.83
C SER A 205 8.95 -7.24 -5.00
N PHE A 206 7.71 -7.04 -4.60
CA PHE A 206 7.28 -5.90 -3.79
C PHE A 206 6.57 -6.41 -2.53
N CYS A 207 6.93 -5.86 -1.38
CA CYS A 207 6.29 -6.19 -0.10
C CYS A 207 6.11 -7.71 0.11
N MET A 208 7.21 -8.48 0.00
CA MET A 208 7.20 -9.91 0.30
C MET A 208 6.88 -10.13 1.79
N CYS A 209 5.88 -10.98 2.06
CA CYS A 209 5.33 -11.29 3.37
C CYS A 209 5.53 -12.77 3.70
N PRO A 210 6.63 -13.13 4.38
CA PRO A 210 6.88 -14.51 4.80
C PRO A 210 5.92 -14.92 5.92
N GLY A 211 5.46 -16.17 5.90
CA GLY A 211 4.49 -16.68 6.87
C GLY A 211 3.28 -15.75 7.03
N GLY A 212 2.80 -15.24 5.91
CA GLY A 212 1.79 -14.21 5.83
C GLY A 212 0.51 -14.64 5.10
N PHE A 213 -0.30 -13.69 4.76
CA PHE A 213 -1.56 -13.90 4.05
C PHE A 213 -1.89 -12.71 3.14
N ILE A 214 -2.67 -12.99 2.09
CA ILE A 214 -3.19 -11.99 1.18
C ILE A 214 -4.48 -11.41 1.76
N VAL A 215 -4.71 -10.11 1.56
CA VAL A 215 -5.90 -9.40 2.04
C VAL A 215 -6.53 -8.55 0.94
N PRO A 216 -7.85 -8.35 0.99
CA PRO A 216 -8.54 -7.41 0.12
C PRO A 216 -8.21 -5.97 0.54
N ALA A 217 -7.80 -5.14 -0.41
CA ALA A 217 -7.41 -3.75 -0.15
C ALA A 217 -8.19 -2.74 -1.00
N ALA A 218 -9.35 -3.14 -1.52
CA ALA A 218 -10.27 -2.24 -2.21
C ALA A 218 -10.78 -1.12 -1.27
N THR A 219 -10.94 0.08 -1.82
CA THR A 219 -11.44 1.26 -1.10
C THR A 219 -12.74 1.80 -1.68
N ALA A 220 -13.23 1.20 -2.74
CA ALA A 220 -14.51 1.53 -3.36
C ALA A 220 -15.23 0.25 -3.82
N ASN A 221 -16.55 0.33 -3.88
CA ASN A 221 -17.37 -0.73 -4.45
C ASN A 221 -17.06 -0.91 -5.95
N GLY A 222 -17.09 -2.16 -6.42
CA GLY A 222 -16.81 -2.45 -7.83
C GLY A 222 -15.32 -2.49 -8.18
N GLU A 223 -14.42 -2.56 -7.21
CA GLU A 223 -12.99 -2.71 -7.37
C GLU A 223 -12.47 -3.92 -6.60
N VAL A 224 -11.44 -4.60 -7.12
CA VAL A 224 -10.67 -5.63 -6.42
C VAL A 224 -9.20 -5.23 -6.43
N VAL A 225 -8.64 -5.15 -5.24
CA VAL A 225 -7.21 -4.90 -4.99
C VAL A 225 -6.73 -5.91 -3.96
N VAL A 226 -5.57 -6.50 -4.19
CA VAL A 226 -4.95 -7.41 -3.23
C VAL A 226 -3.68 -6.79 -2.65
N ASN A 227 -3.43 -7.06 -1.39
CA ASN A 227 -2.20 -6.71 -0.69
C ASN A 227 -1.79 -7.86 0.23
N GLY A 228 -0.63 -7.79 0.88
CA GLY A 228 -0.16 -8.81 1.80
C GLY A 228 0.24 -8.26 3.15
N MET A 229 0.11 -9.11 4.16
CA MET A 229 0.55 -8.83 5.52
C MET A 229 1.08 -10.08 6.20
N SER A 230 1.80 -9.91 7.30
CA SER A 230 2.24 -11.02 8.15
C SER A 230 2.00 -10.69 9.63
N PRO A 231 1.68 -11.69 10.44
CA PRO A 231 1.70 -11.55 11.90
C PRO A 231 3.15 -11.41 12.40
N SER A 232 3.32 -10.91 13.61
CA SER A 232 4.65 -10.71 14.20
C SER A 232 5.51 -11.99 14.27
N LYS A 233 4.88 -13.16 14.37
CA LYS A 233 5.56 -14.46 14.39
C LYS A 233 5.85 -15.04 13.01
N ARG A 234 5.25 -14.46 11.93
CA ARG A 234 5.41 -14.95 10.55
C ARG A 234 5.22 -16.47 10.42
N ASN A 235 4.18 -17.00 11.06
CA ASN A 235 3.96 -18.42 11.23
C ASN A 235 2.74 -18.97 10.47
N ASN A 236 2.23 -18.24 9.46
CA ASN A 236 1.22 -18.77 8.57
C ASN A 236 1.83 -19.77 7.57
N LEU A 237 0.98 -20.56 6.95
CA LEU A 237 1.37 -21.62 5.99
C LEU A 237 1.90 -21.07 4.66
N TYR A 238 1.67 -19.79 4.36
CA TYR A 238 1.96 -19.20 3.06
C TYR A 238 3.00 -18.08 3.14
N ALA A 239 3.73 -17.95 2.03
CA ALA A 239 4.58 -16.82 1.69
C ALA A 239 3.97 -16.10 0.51
N ASN A 240 3.78 -14.78 0.58
CA ASN A 240 3.24 -14.05 -0.57
C ASN A 240 4.04 -12.79 -0.87
N SER A 241 4.03 -12.38 -2.15
CA SER A 241 4.73 -11.16 -2.60
C SER A 241 3.99 -10.53 -3.78
N GLY A 242 3.89 -9.23 -3.80
CA GLY A 242 3.61 -8.52 -5.04
C GLY A 242 4.74 -8.80 -6.04
N ILE A 243 4.40 -9.10 -7.29
CA ILE A 243 5.33 -9.12 -8.42
C ILE A 243 4.82 -8.09 -9.40
N VAL A 244 5.57 -7.01 -9.54
CA VAL A 244 5.10 -5.80 -10.20
C VAL A 244 6.03 -5.36 -11.30
N VAL A 245 5.46 -4.64 -12.27
CA VAL A 245 6.13 -4.06 -13.43
C VAL A 245 6.12 -2.55 -13.27
N GLU A 246 7.24 -1.91 -13.49
CA GLU A 246 7.34 -0.46 -13.57
C GLU A 246 6.49 0.12 -14.69
N ILE A 247 5.72 1.16 -14.38
CA ILE A 247 4.89 1.94 -15.28
C ILE A 247 5.48 3.36 -15.35
N ASN A 248 5.95 3.73 -16.53
CA ASN A 248 6.34 5.10 -16.81
C ASN A 248 5.13 5.86 -17.34
N VAL A 249 4.66 6.86 -16.58
CA VAL A 249 3.43 7.58 -16.89
C VAL A 249 3.48 8.36 -18.20
N ASP A 250 4.67 8.81 -18.61
CA ASP A 250 4.85 9.61 -19.83
C ASP A 250 5.00 8.76 -21.10
N ILE A 251 5.46 7.51 -20.94
CA ILE A 251 5.68 6.59 -22.06
C ILE A 251 4.54 5.59 -22.22
N ASP A 252 4.02 5.06 -21.12
CA ASP A 252 3.15 3.88 -21.13
C ASP A 252 1.65 4.25 -21.14
N LEU A 253 1.29 5.50 -20.76
CA LEU A 253 -0.09 5.90 -20.50
C LEU A 253 -0.68 6.90 -21.52
N HIS A 254 -0.22 6.90 -22.77
CA HIS A 254 -0.74 7.82 -23.82
C HIS A 254 -2.26 7.82 -23.97
N LYS A 255 -2.92 6.67 -23.78
CA LYS A 255 -4.40 6.57 -23.84
C LYS A 255 -5.09 7.30 -22.70
N TYR A 256 -4.36 7.63 -21.63
CA TYR A 256 -4.86 8.30 -20.44
C TYR A 256 -4.45 9.79 -20.37
N GLU A 257 -3.79 10.32 -21.40
CA GLU A 257 -3.41 11.74 -21.48
C GLU A 257 -4.56 12.72 -21.18
N PRO A 258 -5.83 12.48 -21.61
CA PRO A 258 -6.93 13.37 -21.28
C PRO A 258 -7.19 13.58 -19.79
N PHE A 259 -6.68 12.69 -18.92
CA PHE A 259 -6.80 12.81 -17.46
C PHE A 259 -5.68 13.64 -16.84
N GLY A 260 -4.73 14.15 -17.64
CA GLY A 260 -3.63 14.99 -17.16
C GLY A 260 -2.83 14.32 -16.02
N PRO A 261 -2.62 15.02 -14.87
CA PRO A 261 -1.86 14.48 -13.75
C PRO A 261 -2.51 13.25 -13.10
N LEU A 262 -3.79 12.99 -13.34
CA LEU A 262 -4.52 11.84 -12.81
C LEU A 262 -4.45 10.58 -13.69
N LYS A 263 -3.73 10.62 -14.83
CA LYS A 263 -3.65 9.51 -15.80
C LYS A 263 -3.25 8.16 -15.17
N GLY A 264 -2.33 8.17 -14.24
CA GLY A 264 -1.91 6.96 -13.52
C GLY A 264 -2.98 6.42 -12.56
N LEU A 265 -3.71 7.31 -11.89
CA LEU A 265 -4.81 6.97 -11.00
C LEU A 265 -5.98 6.32 -11.76
N GLU A 266 -6.35 6.88 -12.92
CA GLU A 266 -7.41 6.31 -13.78
C GLU A 266 -6.99 4.95 -14.37
N TYR A 267 -5.72 4.79 -14.70
CA TYR A 267 -5.20 3.50 -15.15
C TYR A 267 -5.30 2.42 -14.06
N GLN A 268 -4.93 2.74 -12.81
CA GLN A 268 -5.10 1.83 -11.67
C GLN A 268 -6.57 1.45 -11.50
N LYS A 269 -7.45 2.45 -11.45
CA LYS A 269 -8.90 2.27 -11.25
C LYS A 269 -9.54 1.37 -12.30
N ASN A 270 -9.15 1.53 -13.58
CA ASN A 270 -9.65 0.69 -14.64
C ASN A 270 -9.23 -0.78 -14.47
N LEU A 271 -7.99 -1.04 -14.09
CA LEU A 271 -7.53 -2.42 -13.86
C LEU A 271 -8.19 -3.06 -12.63
N GLU A 272 -8.41 -2.31 -11.57
CA GLU A 272 -9.13 -2.76 -10.37
C GLU A 272 -10.59 -3.13 -10.65
N LYS A 273 -11.26 -2.39 -11.52
CA LYS A 273 -12.63 -2.71 -12.00
C LYS A 273 -12.66 -3.94 -12.90
N LEU A 274 -11.67 -4.10 -13.77
CA LEU A 274 -11.53 -5.31 -14.59
C LEU A 274 -11.31 -6.54 -13.69
N ALA A 275 -10.49 -6.41 -12.65
CA ALA A 275 -10.27 -7.46 -11.66
C ALA A 275 -11.56 -7.82 -10.91
N PHE A 276 -12.35 -6.83 -10.49
CA PHE A 276 -13.66 -7.04 -9.86
C PHE A 276 -14.60 -7.84 -10.77
N THR A 277 -14.68 -7.48 -12.02
CA THR A 277 -15.52 -8.17 -12.99
C THR A 277 -15.06 -9.62 -13.20
N ALA A 278 -13.77 -9.86 -13.35
CA ALA A 278 -13.18 -11.18 -13.53
C ALA A 278 -13.22 -12.03 -12.25
N GLY A 279 -13.21 -11.41 -11.07
CA GLY A 279 -13.39 -12.04 -9.77
C GLY A 279 -14.84 -12.44 -9.44
N GLY A 280 -15.79 -12.24 -10.37
CA GLY A 280 -17.20 -12.63 -10.17
C GLY A 280 -18.05 -11.53 -9.53
N ARG A 281 -17.63 -10.27 -9.63
CA ARG A 281 -18.33 -9.08 -9.10
C ARG A 281 -18.54 -9.11 -7.58
N SER A 282 -17.54 -9.62 -6.88
CA SER A 282 -17.44 -9.64 -5.42
C SER A 282 -16.02 -9.28 -5.01
N GLN A 283 -15.65 -9.46 -3.75
CA GLN A 283 -14.25 -9.31 -3.32
C GLN A 283 -13.41 -10.58 -3.56
N SER A 284 -13.98 -11.64 -4.18
CA SER A 284 -13.17 -12.74 -4.68
C SER A 284 -12.21 -12.24 -5.76
N ALA A 285 -10.96 -12.67 -5.69
CA ALA A 285 -9.94 -12.18 -6.60
C ALA A 285 -9.76 -13.09 -7.82
N PRO A 286 -9.56 -12.55 -9.04
CA PRO A 286 -9.20 -13.35 -10.20
C PRO A 286 -7.81 -13.96 -9.99
N ALA A 287 -7.66 -15.26 -10.31
CA ALA A 287 -6.44 -16.00 -10.05
C ALA A 287 -6.12 -17.04 -11.11
N GLN A 288 -4.86 -17.44 -11.17
CA GLN A 288 -4.34 -18.58 -11.94
C GLN A 288 -3.23 -19.29 -11.16
N ARG A 289 -2.96 -20.54 -11.47
CA ARG A 289 -1.68 -21.14 -11.07
C ARG A 289 -0.52 -20.43 -11.77
N LEU A 290 0.61 -20.31 -11.11
CA LEU A 290 1.79 -19.63 -11.63
C LEU A 290 2.23 -20.19 -13.00
N THR A 291 2.28 -21.49 -13.14
CA THR A 291 2.66 -22.17 -14.39
C THR A 291 1.68 -21.87 -15.53
N ASP A 292 0.37 -21.99 -15.26
CA ASP A 292 -0.67 -21.71 -16.25
C ASP A 292 -0.66 -20.23 -16.70
N PHE A 293 -0.45 -19.30 -15.76
CA PHE A 293 -0.31 -17.88 -16.09
C PHE A 293 0.87 -17.65 -17.06
N VAL A 294 2.02 -18.25 -16.79
CA VAL A 294 3.21 -18.10 -17.64
C VAL A 294 3.02 -18.76 -19.01
N GLU A 295 2.35 -19.90 -19.05
CA GLU A 295 2.05 -20.61 -20.31
C GLU A 295 0.89 -19.99 -21.10
N GLY A 296 0.10 -19.11 -20.47
CA GLY A 296 -1.06 -18.48 -21.09
C GLY A 296 -2.28 -19.39 -21.18
N LYS A 297 -2.46 -20.27 -20.19
CA LYS A 297 -3.58 -21.21 -20.06
C LYS A 297 -4.48 -20.84 -18.92
N LEU A 298 -5.79 -21.04 -19.05
CA LEU A 298 -6.72 -20.93 -17.92
C LEU A 298 -6.50 -22.11 -16.97
N SER A 299 -6.42 -21.84 -15.68
CA SER A 299 -6.29 -22.89 -14.66
C SER A 299 -7.60 -23.65 -14.49
N ALA A 300 -7.57 -24.98 -14.63
CA ALA A 300 -8.74 -25.82 -14.40
C ALA A 300 -9.13 -25.87 -12.90
N SER A 301 -8.16 -25.73 -12.02
CA SER A 301 -8.34 -25.62 -10.56
C SER A 301 -7.27 -24.71 -9.97
N LEU A 302 -7.54 -24.14 -8.82
CA LEU A 302 -6.61 -23.31 -8.03
C LEU A 302 -6.17 -24.09 -6.80
N ASN A 303 -5.00 -23.73 -6.26
CA ASN A 303 -4.54 -24.25 -4.98
C ASN A 303 -5.26 -23.53 -3.83
N ASP A 304 -5.19 -24.11 -2.63
CA ASP A 304 -5.62 -23.44 -1.40
C ASP A 304 -4.90 -22.09 -1.25
N THR A 305 -5.54 -21.15 -0.57
CA THR A 305 -5.08 -19.78 -0.44
C THR A 305 -5.30 -19.22 0.94
N SER A 306 -4.49 -18.24 1.32
CA SER A 306 -4.73 -17.43 2.51
C SER A 306 -5.75 -16.30 2.30
N TYR A 307 -6.16 -16.02 1.06
CA TYR A 307 -7.08 -14.95 0.72
C TYR A 307 -8.52 -15.30 1.10
N GLN A 308 -9.01 -14.75 2.21
CA GLN A 308 -10.31 -15.13 2.79
C GLN A 308 -11.52 -14.91 1.88
N PRO A 309 -11.61 -13.82 1.08
CA PRO A 309 -12.77 -13.65 0.17
C PRO A 309 -12.83 -14.69 -0.95
N GLY A 310 -11.82 -15.54 -1.10
CA GLY A 310 -11.79 -16.60 -2.10
C GLY A 310 -11.21 -16.17 -3.45
N LEU A 311 -10.85 -17.16 -4.25
CA LEU A 311 -10.28 -16.99 -5.58
C LEU A 311 -11.24 -17.45 -6.66
N ASN A 312 -11.21 -16.78 -7.80
CA ASN A 312 -11.94 -17.15 -9.00
C ASN A 312 -10.95 -17.44 -10.15
N SER A 313 -11.01 -18.62 -10.74
CA SER A 313 -10.14 -18.91 -11.89
C SER A 313 -10.50 -18.00 -13.06
N ALA A 314 -9.57 -17.15 -13.47
CA ALA A 314 -9.75 -16.19 -14.53
C ALA A 314 -8.45 -16.02 -15.33
N PRO A 315 -8.51 -15.71 -16.63
CA PRO A 315 -7.34 -15.66 -17.51
C PRO A 315 -6.55 -14.35 -17.29
N LEU A 316 -5.88 -14.21 -16.12
CA LEU A 316 -5.06 -13.04 -15.80
C LEU A 316 -4.01 -12.73 -16.87
N HIS A 317 -3.46 -13.75 -17.53
CA HIS A 317 -2.50 -13.61 -18.64
C HIS A 317 -3.03 -12.77 -19.81
N SER A 318 -4.34 -12.73 -20.01
CA SER A 318 -4.99 -11.92 -21.06
C SER A 318 -5.76 -10.73 -20.51
N LEU A 319 -6.20 -10.76 -19.25
CA LEU A 319 -6.88 -9.67 -18.57
C LEU A 319 -5.94 -8.49 -18.29
N LEU A 320 -4.71 -8.80 -17.89
CA LEU A 320 -3.70 -7.77 -17.61
C LEU A 320 -3.30 -7.07 -18.92
N PRO A 321 -3.12 -5.74 -18.91
CA PRO A 321 -2.57 -5.03 -20.06
C PRO A 321 -1.30 -5.69 -20.58
N LYS A 322 -1.13 -5.76 -21.91
CA LYS A 322 0.01 -6.46 -22.54
C LYS A 322 1.35 -6.00 -21.99
N LEU A 323 1.48 -4.71 -21.66
CA LEU A 323 2.65 -4.13 -21.02
C LEU A 323 3.01 -4.87 -19.72
N ILE A 324 2.03 -5.18 -18.88
CA ILE A 324 2.21 -5.83 -17.58
C ILE A 324 2.30 -7.35 -17.76
N GLY A 325 1.29 -7.97 -18.37
CA GLY A 325 1.16 -9.41 -18.47
C GLY A 325 2.35 -10.08 -19.16
N SER A 326 2.83 -9.54 -20.29
CA SER A 326 3.97 -10.12 -21.02
C SER A 326 5.29 -10.03 -20.24
N ARG A 327 5.49 -8.93 -19.49
CA ARG A 327 6.69 -8.75 -18.67
C ARG A 327 6.67 -9.62 -17.42
N LEU A 328 5.52 -9.75 -16.76
CA LEU A 328 5.36 -10.67 -15.63
C LEU A 328 5.67 -12.11 -16.04
N ARG A 329 5.15 -12.58 -17.17
CA ARG A 329 5.43 -13.95 -17.66
C ARG A 329 6.93 -14.22 -17.83
N LYS A 330 7.65 -13.30 -18.50
CA LYS A 330 9.11 -13.39 -18.65
C LYS A 330 9.85 -13.23 -17.31
N GLY A 331 9.36 -12.34 -16.43
CA GLY A 331 9.89 -12.14 -15.09
C GLY A 331 9.82 -13.42 -14.25
N PHE A 332 8.66 -14.08 -14.22
CA PHE A 332 8.48 -15.34 -13.49
C PHE A 332 9.38 -16.47 -14.02
N GLN A 333 9.57 -16.59 -15.34
CA GLN A 333 10.52 -17.54 -15.92
C GLN A 333 11.95 -17.25 -15.43
N ALA A 334 12.39 -16.00 -15.47
CA ALA A 334 13.71 -15.59 -14.99
C ALA A 334 13.87 -15.81 -13.48
N PHE A 335 12.82 -15.58 -12.69
CA PHE A 335 12.82 -15.85 -11.25
C PHE A 335 12.96 -17.34 -10.94
N GLY A 336 12.30 -18.22 -11.72
CA GLY A 336 12.47 -19.66 -11.62
C GLY A 336 13.90 -20.14 -11.92
N GLN A 337 14.61 -19.44 -12.81
CA GLN A 337 16.04 -19.71 -13.08
C GLN A 337 16.95 -19.23 -11.94
N LYS A 338 16.68 -18.05 -11.38
CA LYS A 338 17.45 -17.47 -10.25
C LYS A 338 17.23 -18.21 -8.95
N MET A 339 16.02 -18.71 -8.74
CA MET A 339 15.55 -19.33 -7.51
C MET A 339 14.86 -20.64 -7.87
N LYS A 340 15.65 -21.72 -8.03
CA LYS A 340 15.15 -23.04 -8.46
C LYS A 340 14.07 -23.53 -7.50
N GLY A 341 12.92 -23.94 -8.05
CA GLY A 341 11.72 -24.34 -7.29
C GLY A 341 10.70 -23.22 -7.09
N TYR A 342 11.05 -21.96 -7.34
CA TYR A 342 10.10 -20.84 -7.27
C TYR A 342 9.00 -20.94 -8.33
N TYR A 343 9.35 -21.33 -9.55
CA TYR A 343 8.41 -21.56 -10.63
C TYR A 343 7.78 -22.94 -10.47
N THR A 344 6.60 -22.99 -9.88
CA THR A 344 5.88 -24.22 -9.50
C THR A 344 4.38 -24.10 -9.73
N GLU A 345 3.70 -25.21 -9.97
CA GLU A 345 2.24 -25.30 -10.04
C GLU A 345 1.55 -25.17 -8.68
N GLU A 346 2.29 -25.30 -7.58
CA GLU A 346 1.79 -25.14 -6.22
C GLU A 346 1.57 -23.66 -5.82
N ALA A 347 2.02 -22.70 -6.64
CA ALA A 347 1.82 -21.28 -6.40
C ALA A 347 0.60 -20.76 -7.16
N ASN A 348 -0.17 -19.87 -6.49
CA ASN A 348 -1.22 -19.07 -7.11
C ASN A 348 -0.72 -17.66 -7.46
N ILE A 349 -1.19 -17.14 -8.59
CA ILE A 349 -1.13 -15.74 -8.99
C ILE A 349 -2.49 -15.14 -8.72
N VAL A 350 -2.56 -14.05 -7.97
CA VAL A 350 -3.78 -13.37 -7.53
C VAL A 350 -3.77 -11.92 -8.02
N GLY A 351 -4.80 -11.49 -8.71
CA GLY A 351 -4.92 -10.13 -9.26
C GLY A 351 -5.85 -9.25 -8.42
N VAL A 352 -5.56 -7.93 -8.31
CA VAL A 352 -4.39 -7.22 -8.82
C VAL A 352 -3.67 -6.48 -7.70
N GLU A 353 -2.35 -6.43 -7.75
CA GLU A 353 -1.51 -5.56 -6.91
C GLU A 353 -1.32 -4.24 -7.65
N SER A 354 -2.17 -3.24 -7.36
CA SER A 354 -2.21 -1.97 -8.10
C SER A 354 -1.67 -0.78 -7.33
N ARG A 355 -1.59 -0.89 -6.00
CA ARG A 355 -1.34 0.25 -5.10
C ARG A 355 0.01 0.17 -4.40
N THR A 356 1.08 0.03 -5.20
CA THR A 356 2.46 -0.02 -4.67
C THR A 356 2.98 1.33 -4.21
N SER A 357 2.54 2.41 -4.86
CA SER A 357 2.89 3.80 -4.53
C SER A 357 1.87 4.75 -5.16
N SER A 358 1.91 6.03 -4.73
CA SER A 358 1.06 7.06 -5.33
C SER A 358 1.38 7.24 -6.82
N PRO A 359 0.36 7.22 -7.70
CA PRO A 359 0.51 7.58 -9.13
C PRO A 359 0.45 9.10 -9.35
N VAL A 360 0.28 9.87 -8.28
CA VAL A 360 0.21 11.34 -8.27
C VAL A 360 1.19 11.88 -7.26
N ASN A 361 1.86 12.97 -7.60
CA ASN A 361 2.65 13.79 -6.71
C ASN A 361 1.96 15.13 -6.48
N ILE A 362 1.89 15.57 -5.25
CA ILE A 362 1.44 16.91 -4.89
C ILE A 362 2.71 17.73 -4.67
N PRO A 363 3.09 18.66 -5.59
CA PRO A 363 4.38 19.33 -5.53
C PRO A 363 4.55 20.13 -4.25
N ARG A 364 5.78 20.27 -3.79
CA ARG A 364 6.15 21.14 -2.67
C ARG A 364 7.50 21.81 -2.90
N ASN A 365 7.66 23.01 -2.38
CA ASN A 365 8.88 23.80 -2.46
C ASN A 365 9.91 23.37 -1.39
N GLU A 366 11.01 24.09 -1.27
CA GLU A 366 12.07 23.83 -0.27
C GLU A 366 11.60 23.96 1.18
N ARG A 367 10.52 24.71 1.42
CA ARG A 367 9.88 24.85 2.74
C ARG A 367 8.86 23.74 3.03
N LEU A 368 8.75 22.76 2.15
CA LEU A 368 7.77 21.68 2.16
C LEU A 368 6.31 22.14 1.99
N GLU A 369 6.09 23.39 1.62
CA GLU A 369 4.78 23.95 1.27
C GLU A 369 4.45 23.67 -0.20
N HIS A 370 3.18 23.58 -0.53
CA HIS A 370 2.71 23.59 -1.91
C HIS A 370 3.09 24.93 -2.59
N PRO A 371 3.63 24.93 -3.82
CA PRO A 371 4.14 26.16 -4.44
C PRO A 371 3.08 27.24 -4.66
N GLU A 372 1.80 26.88 -4.82
CA GLU A 372 0.70 27.81 -5.08
C GLU A 372 -0.17 28.06 -3.84
N ILE A 373 -0.17 27.18 -2.84
CA ILE A 373 -0.99 27.28 -1.62
C ILE A 373 -0.09 27.34 -0.40
N PHE A 374 0.11 28.54 0.14
CA PHE A 374 1.18 28.88 1.08
C PHE A 374 1.10 28.28 2.49
N ASN A 375 0.03 27.59 2.85
CA ASN A 375 -0.12 26.93 4.14
C ASN A 375 -0.51 25.45 4.01
N LEU A 376 -0.34 24.88 2.82
CA LEU A 376 -0.57 23.47 2.53
C LEU A 376 0.77 22.73 2.49
N PHE A 377 0.92 21.71 3.33
CA PHE A 377 2.10 20.85 3.43
C PHE A 377 1.75 19.43 2.96
N PRO A 378 1.95 19.08 1.67
CA PRO A 378 1.76 17.71 1.18
C PRO A 378 2.73 16.76 1.89
N CYS A 379 2.21 15.68 2.47
CA CYS A 379 2.99 14.82 3.36
C CYS A 379 2.80 13.32 3.05
N GLY A 380 3.85 12.54 3.25
CA GLY A 380 3.83 11.10 3.22
C GLY A 380 3.58 10.50 1.84
N GLU A 381 2.95 9.32 1.81
CA GLU A 381 2.67 8.60 0.55
C GLU A 381 1.66 9.31 -0.34
N GLY A 382 0.66 9.96 0.24
CA GLY A 382 -0.33 10.71 -0.52
C GLY A 382 0.27 11.91 -1.24
N GLY A 383 1.24 12.58 -0.63
CA GLY A 383 2.02 13.63 -1.28
C GLY A 383 3.01 13.12 -2.34
N GLY A 384 3.30 11.81 -2.35
CA GLY A 384 4.28 11.20 -3.25
C GLY A 384 5.71 11.14 -2.69
N TYR A 385 5.92 11.42 -1.39
CA TYR A 385 7.24 11.60 -0.75
C TYR A 385 7.69 10.45 0.14
N ALA A 386 6.84 9.48 0.42
CA ALA A 386 7.15 8.30 1.20
C ALA A 386 6.69 7.02 0.49
N GLY A 387 7.15 5.86 0.98
CA GLY A 387 6.78 4.54 0.45
C GLY A 387 6.80 3.47 1.55
N GLY A 388 6.52 3.84 2.81
CA GLY A 388 6.45 2.92 3.94
C GLY A 388 6.44 3.64 5.28
N ILE A 389 6.24 2.91 6.37
CA ILE A 389 6.00 3.43 7.73
C ILE A 389 7.07 4.44 8.15
N VAL A 390 8.35 4.04 8.10
CA VAL A 390 9.44 4.89 8.59
C VAL A 390 9.64 6.13 7.74
N SER A 391 9.58 6.00 6.42
CA SER A 391 9.72 7.16 5.52
C SER A 391 8.54 8.14 5.65
N ALA A 392 7.32 7.62 5.90
CA ALA A 392 6.15 8.45 6.15
C ALA A 392 6.26 9.18 7.51
N ALA A 393 6.73 8.50 8.55
CA ALA A 393 6.95 9.10 9.86
C ALA A 393 8.00 10.22 9.81
N MET A 394 9.17 9.98 9.19
CA MET A 394 10.20 11.00 8.99
C MET A 394 9.68 12.21 8.19
N ASP A 395 8.87 11.97 7.16
CA ASP A 395 8.30 13.05 6.36
C ASP A 395 7.24 13.83 7.15
N GLY A 396 6.47 13.16 8.01
CA GLY A 396 5.53 13.77 8.95
C GLY A 396 6.21 14.70 9.96
N GLU A 397 7.31 14.25 10.58
CA GLU A 397 8.12 15.10 11.47
C GLU A 397 8.64 16.35 10.75
N ARG A 398 9.21 16.19 9.55
CA ARG A 398 9.70 17.31 8.75
C ARG A 398 8.61 18.31 8.37
N CYS A 399 7.44 17.83 7.96
CA CYS A 399 6.31 18.70 7.64
C CYS A 399 5.80 19.43 8.88
N ALA A 400 5.74 18.78 10.04
CA ALA A 400 5.35 19.40 11.30
C ALA A 400 6.35 20.50 11.72
N GLU A 401 7.66 20.23 11.65
CA GLU A 401 8.70 21.21 11.92
C GLU A 401 8.64 22.41 10.95
N ALA A 402 8.40 22.14 9.67
CA ALA A 402 8.28 23.21 8.66
C ALA A 402 7.03 24.07 8.93
N ALA A 403 5.89 23.45 9.25
CA ALA A 403 4.68 24.16 9.56
C ALA A 403 4.80 25.06 10.81
N THR A 404 5.59 24.66 11.81
CA THR A 404 5.82 25.47 13.04
C THR A 404 6.80 26.62 12.83
N LYS A 405 7.83 26.48 11.97
CA LYS A 405 8.83 27.53 11.74
C LYS A 405 8.29 28.80 11.08
N VAL A 406 7.21 28.67 10.30
CA VAL A 406 6.59 29.81 9.58
C VAL A 406 5.70 30.68 10.50
N ILE A 407 5.43 30.26 11.73
CA ILE A 407 4.65 31.05 12.73
C ILE A 407 5.52 32.10 13.43
N LYS A 408 6.83 32.13 13.24
CA LYS A 408 7.77 33.05 13.86
C LYS A 408 8.17 34.23 12.94
N CYS A 409 7.17 34.87 12.31
CA CYS A 409 7.36 36.16 11.62
C CYS A 409 6.56 37.23 12.32
#